data_ce0e1324e606029147de6676e186d7e8
#
_entry.id   ce0e1324e606029147de6676e186d7e8
#
_cell.length_a   1.000
_cell.length_b   1.000
_cell.length_c   1.000
_cell.angle_alpha   90.00
_cell.angle_beta   90.00
_cell.angle_gamma   90.00
#
_symmetry.space_group_name_H-M   'P 1'
#
loop_
_entity.id
_entity.type
_entity.pdbx_description
1 polymer ?
#
loop_
_entity_poly.entity_id
_entity_poly.type
_entity_poly.pdbx_seq_one_letter_code
_entity_poly.pdbx_strand_id
1 'polypeptide(L)'
;MPTRAATKAARLLELLRHLTAQPCTAAELARRFRVGKRTIHRDLQELEDMGHRLERRGRRYAVQPAPTALNPVEALAVHSATRLLVHHTRTNERHYRSALRKLAADLPDPARRYLLASVDDIETLTSEGSRTLDQIAQAWFQQRVLRFAYTAPIGSRRPHRYDLEVYFVEINPVNLAPYVIGYERSYFHSIRTLRLDRISNPRLLEETYTVPDDFDPHEYLASAWGIVAGPRLEVKLRVRSHAADRIFERRHRNLHIDTTTDDGDLLVTISCGQDKHGIPIDLLPWLYSWGAGVEVLAPAHVREAVQRELRAAAATYED
;
A
#
# COMPACT_ATOMS: atom_id res chain seq x y z
N MET A 1 40.46 22.41 -19.69
CA MET A 1 40.37 22.87 -18.28
C MET A 1 38.90 23.06 -17.97
N PRO A 2 38.36 22.45 -16.90
CA PRO A 2 36.95 22.67 -16.54
C PRO A 2 36.69 24.15 -16.24
N THR A 3 35.57 24.68 -16.70
CA THR A 3 35.17 26.07 -16.47
C THR A 3 34.98 26.32 -14.97
N ARG A 4 35.13 27.58 -14.51
CA ARG A 4 34.96 27.99 -13.11
C ARG A 4 33.57 27.63 -12.57
N ALA A 5 32.53 27.56 -13.42
CA ALA A 5 31.19 27.11 -13.10
C ALA A 5 31.10 25.60 -12.85
N ALA A 6 31.76 24.77 -13.67
CA ALA A 6 31.84 23.33 -13.50
C ALA A 6 32.52 22.95 -12.17
N THR A 7 33.54 23.67 -11.78
CA THR A 7 34.27 23.49 -10.50
C THR A 7 33.39 23.87 -9.30
N LYS A 8 32.54 24.90 -9.44
CA LYS A 8 31.61 25.35 -8.40
C LYS A 8 30.49 24.33 -8.22
N ALA A 9 29.83 23.86 -9.29
CA ALA A 9 28.78 22.88 -9.24
C ALA A 9 29.25 21.56 -8.62
N ALA A 10 30.42 21.06 -9.03
CA ALA A 10 31.02 19.87 -8.44
C ALA A 10 31.28 20.05 -6.92
N ARG A 11 31.76 21.24 -6.51
CA ARG A 11 31.98 21.53 -5.09
C ARG A 11 30.66 21.57 -4.29
N LEU A 12 29.59 22.18 -4.82
CA LEU A 12 28.27 22.21 -4.18
C LEU A 12 27.70 20.80 -3.97
N LEU A 13 27.79 19.92 -4.98
CA LEU A 13 27.36 18.53 -4.88
C LEU A 13 28.17 17.75 -3.81
N GLU A 14 29.48 17.92 -3.79
CA GLU A 14 30.34 17.30 -2.79
C GLU A 14 30.08 17.84 -1.39
N LEU A 15 29.84 19.15 -1.25
CA LEU A 15 29.47 19.81 0.00
C LEU A 15 28.17 19.27 0.53
N LEU A 16 27.14 19.17 -0.32
CA LEU A 16 25.84 18.60 0.00
C LEU A 16 26.00 17.16 0.51
N ARG A 17 26.69 16.30 -0.26
CA ARG A 17 26.93 14.90 0.11
C ARG A 17 27.62 14.78 1.49
N HIS A 18 28.61 15.65 1.74
CA HIS A 18 29.36 15.61 2.99
C HIS A 18 28.55 16.06 4.19
N LEU A 19 27.75 17.13 4.05
CA LEU A 19 26.87 17.63 5.10
C LEU A 19 25.65 16.72 5.38
N THR A 20 25.24 15.91 4.41
CA THR A 20 24.25 14.85 4.60
C THR A 20 24.82 13.69 5.41
N ALA A 21 26.12 13.36 5.19
CA ALA A 21 26.76 12.24 5.90
C ALA A 21 27.15 12.57 7.35
N GLN A 22 27.59 13.79 7.62
CA GLN A 22 28.02 14.19 8.98
C GLN A 22 28.03 15.71 9.17
N PRO A 23 27.71 16.19 10.40
CA PRO A 23 27.77 17.62 10.74
C PRO A 23 29.22 18.13 10.70
N CYS A 24 29.47 19.26 10.01
CA CYS A 24 30.81 19.85 9.88
C CYS A 24 30.80 21.36 10.15
N THR A 25 31.93 21.88 10.65
CA THR A 25 32.14 23.33 10.79
C THR A 25 32.56 23.95 9.45
N ALA A 26 32.29 25.23 9.26
CA ALA A 26 32.78 25.96 8.09
C ALA A 26 34.32 25.92 7.96
N ALA A 27 35.05 25.80 9.08
CA ALA A 27 36.50 25.67 9.07
C ALA A 27 36.98 24.30 8.55
N GLU A 28 36.32 23.22 8.95
CA GLU A 28 36.58 21.86 8.46
C GLU A 28 36.32 21.76 6.95
N LEU A 29 35.16 22.30 6.52
CA LEU A 29 34.79 22.37 5.10
C LEU A 29 35.78 23.22 4.27
N ALA A 30 36.18 24.37 4.77
CA ALA A 30 37.13 25.24 4.10
C ALA A 30 38.47 24.53 3.85
N ARG A 31 38.98 23.78 4.85
CA ARG A 31 40.22 22.98 4.72
C ARG A 31 40.01 21.83 3.73
N ARG A 32 38.91 21.11 3.81
CA ARG A 32 38.62 19.96 2.95
C ARG A 32 38.56 20.37 1.47
N PHE A 33 37.80 21.42 1.19
CA PHE A 33 37.56 21.92 -0.19
C PHE A 33 38.66 22.87 -0.69
N ARG A 34 39.68 23.17 0.14
CA ARG A 34 40.80 24.09 -0.16
C ARG A 34 40.29 25.48 -0.61
N VAL A 35 39.28 26.00 0.06
CA VAL A 35 38.70 27.33 -0.19
C VAL A 35 38.61 28.14 1.10
N GLY A 36 38.38 29.44 0.99
CA GLY A 36 38.20 30.29 2.16
C GLY A 36 36.86 30.05 2.86
N LYS A 37 36.76 30.33 4.18
CA LYS A 37 35.52 30.22 4.93
C LYS A 37 34.38 31.05 4.32
N ARG A 38 34.72 32.22 3.74
CA ARG A 38 33.75 33.11 3.06
C ARG A 38 33.08 32.39 1.85
N THR A 39 33.87 31.60 1.11
CA THR A 39 33.37 30.78 0.00
C THR A 39 32.45 29.69 0.50
N ILE A 40 32.81 29.01 1.60
CA ILE A 40 31.95 27.99 2.22
C ILE A 40 30.61 28.59 2.68
N HIS A 41 30.61 29.75 3.34
CA HIS A 41 29.37 30.39 3.75
C HIS A 41 28.48 30.77 2.56
N ARG A 42 29.07 31.20 1.46
CA ARG A 42 28.35 31.50 0.23
C ARG A 42 27.79 30.23 -0.41
N ASP A 43 28.56 29.14 -0.42
CA ASP A 43 28.13 27.85 -0.95
C ASP A 43 27.01 27.23 -0.06
N LEU A 44 27.06 27.40 1.26
CA LEU A 44 26.00 27.01 2.18
C LEU A 44 24.70 27.79 1.89
N GLN A 45 24.79 29.11 1.71
CA GLN A 45 23.63 29.93 1.35
C GLN A 45 23.01 29.47 0.01
N GLU A 46 23.86 29.15 -0.96
CA GLU A 46 23.40 28.67 -2.27
C GLU A 46 22.69 27.31 -2.16
N LEU A 47 23.13 26.41 -1.27
CA LEU A 47 22.42 25.16 -0.99
C LEU A 47 21.04 25.43 -0.35
N GLU A 48 20.93 26.42 0.54
CA GLU A 48 19.62 26.85 1.10
C GLU A 48 18.72 27.45 0.00
N ASP A 49 19.26 28.29 -0.86
CA ASP A 49 18.55 28.88 -2.01
C ASP A 49 18.07 27.82 -3.01
N MET A 50 18.80 26.69 -3.11
CA MET A 50 18.42 25.51 -3.90
C MET A 50 17.38 24.62 -3.21
N GLY A 51 16.91 24.99 -2.00
CA GLY A 51 15.86 24.30 -1.27
C GLY A 51 16.36 23.26 -0.26
N HIS A 52 17.66 23.11 -0.04
CA HIS A 52 18.20 22.23 1.00
C HIS A 52 18.10 22.88 2.38
N ARG A 53 17.48 22.19 3.34
CA ARG A 53 17.39 22.66 4.72
C ARG A 53 18.69 22.41 5.45
N LEU A 54 19.40 23.47 5.83
CA LEU A 54 20.59 23.40 6.66
C LEU A 54 20.20 23.58 8.15
N GLU A 55 20.61 22.64 8.97
CA GLU A 55 20.54 22.73 10.42
C GLU A 55 21.87 23.22 10.96
N ARG A 56 21.83 24.19 11.86
CA ARG A 56 23.01 24.66 12.59
C ARG A 56 22.97 24.19 14.04
N ARG A 57 23.87 23.26 14.39
CA ARG A 57 24.09 22.81 15.77
C ARG A 57 25.37 23.45 16.32
N GLY A 58 25.23 24.57 17.02
CA GLY A 58 26.35 25.37 17.49
C GLY A 58 27.15 25.94 16.30
N ARG A 59 28.40 25.49 16.11
CA ARG A 59 29.28 25.89 14.99
C ARG A 59 29.27 24.93 13.81
N ARG A 60 28.49 23.82 13.89
CA ARG A 60 28.42 22.80 12.85
C ARG A 60 27.18 22.97 11.98
N TYR A 61 27.32 22.71 10.71
CA TYR A 61 26.25 22.66 9.72
C TYR A 61 26.00 21.21 9.36
N ALA A 62 24.76 20.84 9.18
CA ALA A 62 24.28 19.56 8.65
C ALA A 62 23.14 19.84 7.69
N VAL A 63 22.99 19.02 6.66
CA VAL A 63 21.77 19.01 5.86
C VAL A 63 20.73 18.19 6.61
N GLN A 64 19.58 18.81 6.91
CA GLN A 64 18.44 18.01 7.35
C GLN A 64 17.99 17.14 6.19
N PRO A 65 17.86 15.82 6.39
CA PRO A 65 17.18 15.01 5.39
C PRO A 65 15.81 15.62 5.12
N ALA A 66 15.40 15.62 3.85
CA ALA A 66 14.03 16.03 3.53
C ALA A 66 13.08 15.22 4.45
N PRO A 67 11.99 15.83 4.98
CA PRO A 67 11.09 15.14 5.90
C PRO A 67 10.48 13.83 5.34
N THR A 68 10.70 13.58 4.06
CA THR A 68 10.30 12.36 3.34
C THR A 68 11.46 11.44 2.98
N ALA A 69 12.70 11.73 3.38
CA ALA A 69 13.83 10.85 3.12
C ALA A 69 13.80 9.67 4.11
N LEU A 70 13.63 8.47 3.57
CA LEU A 70 13.68 7.24 4.34
C LEU A 70 15.14 6.91 4.71
N ASN A 71 15.38 6.41 5.92
CA ASN A 71 16.65 5.80 6.23
C ASN A 71 16.79 4.44 5.50
N PRO A 72 18.01 3.85 5.40
CA PRO A 72 18.22 2.62 4.65
C PRO A 72 17.34 1.43 5.10
N VAL A 73 17.02 1.31 6.40
CA VAL A 73 16.18 0.24 6.92
C VAL A 73 14.71 0.46 6.52
N GLU A 74 14.23 1.70 6.63
CA GLU A 74 12.90 2.09 6.18
C GLU A 74 12.75 1.90 4.67
N ALA A 75 13.76 2.33 3.88
CA ALA A 75 13.76 2.13 2.43
C ALA A 75 13.71 0.64 2.06
N LEU A 76 14.46 -0.22 2.76
CA LEU A 76 14.43 -1.67 2.56
C LEU A 76 13.05 -2.26 2.91
N ALA A 77 12.44 -1.86 4.02
CA ALA A 77 11.13 -2.32 4.45
C ALA A 77 10.05 -1.96 3.42
N VAL A 78 10.00 -0.69 2.97
CA VAL A 78 9.05 -0.22 1.96
C VAL A 78 9.31 -0.89 0.60
N HIS A 79 10.59 -1.07 0.20
CA HIS A 79 10.97 -1.78 -1.02
C HIS A 79 10.41 -3.21 -1.01
N SER A 80 10.62 -3.96 0.08
CA SER A 80 10.14 -5.35 0.20
C SER A 80 8.62 -5.45 0.13
N ALA A 81 7.89 -4.55 0.81
CA ALA A 81 6.44 -4.49 0.76
C ALA A 81 5.92 -4.14 -0.66
N THR A 82 6.55 -3.16 -1.32
CA THR A 82 6.19 -2.77 -2.69
C THR A 82 6.46 -3.90 -3.68
N ARG A 83 7.57 -4.64 -3.54
CA ARG A 83 7.91 -5.79 -4.38
C ARG A 83 6.87 -6.90 -4.25
N LEU A 84 6.38 -7.19 -3.03
CA LEU A 84 5.30 -8.14 -2.82
C LEU A 84 4.05 -7.75 -3.63
N LEU A 85 3.66 -6.47 -3.60
CA LEU A 85 2.51 -5.98 -4.35
C LEU A 85 2.69 -6.13 -5.86
N VAL A 86 3.89 -5.91 -6.40
CA VAL A 86 4.18 -6.08 -7.84
C VAL A 86 3.92 -7.51 -8.30
N HIS A 87 4.28 -8.53 -7.50
CA HIS A 87 4.03 -9.92 -7.84
C HIS A 87 2.54 -10.30 -7.85
N HIS A 88 1.69 -9.56 -7.16
CA HIS A 88 0.26 -9.85 -7.04
C HIS A 88 -0.64 -8.92 -7.87
N THR A 89 -0.10 -7.83 -8.43
CA THR A 89 -0.88 -6.88 -9.23
C THR A 89 -0.34 -6.81 -10.65
N ARG A 90 -1.19 -7.10 -11.62
CA ARG A 90 -0.87 -6.94 -13.06
C ARG A 90 -1.07 -5.51 -13.57
N THR A 91 -1.46 -4.60 -12.69
CA THR A 91 -1.75 -3.20 -13.01
C THR A 91 -0.83 -2.27 -12.23
N ASN A 92 -0.50 -1.10 -12.81
CA ASN A 92 0.29 -0.07 -12.14
C ASN A 92 1.80 -0.34 -11.99
N GLU A 93 2.35 -1.32 -12.69
CA GLU A 93 3.77 -1.71 -12.61
C GLU A 93 4.74 -0.54 -12.81
N ARG A 94 4.45 0.38 -13.71
CA ARG A 94 5.28 1.56 -13.97
C ARG A 94 5.55 2.37 -12.70
N HIS A 95 4.52 2.58 -11.89
CA HIS A 95 4.64 3.36 -10.64
C HIS A 95 5.40 2.58 -9.58
N TYR A 96 5.10 1.30 -9.41
CA TYR A 96 5.82 0.43 -8.48
C TYR A 96 7.30 0.28 -8.87
N ARG A 97 7.60 0.04 -10.15
CA ARG A 97 8.99 -0.01 -10.63
C ARG A 97 9.74 1.29 -10.40
N SER A 98 9.11 2.43 -10.69
CA SER A 98 9.71 3.75 -10.44
C SER A 98 9.96 3.96 -8.94
N ALA A 99 9.02 3.60 -8.07
CA ALA A 99 9.19 3.68 -6.62
C ALA A 99 10.30 2.75 -6.12
N LEU A 100 10.31 1.48 -6.56
CA LEU A 100 11.33 0.49 -6.21
C LEU A 100 12.74 0.95 -6.61
N ARG A 101 12.91 1.51 -7.82
CA ARG A 101 14.20 2.07 -8.26
C ARG A 101 14.66 3.23 -7.40
N LYS A 102 13.76 4.15 -7.05
CA LYS A 102 14.08 5.28 -6.16
C LYS A 102 14.49 4.80 -4.78
N LEU A 103 13.71 3.87 -4.18
CA LEU A 103 14.02 3.29 -2.87
C LEU A 103 15.34 2.53 -2.88
N ALA A 104 15.62 1.75 -3.93
CA ALA A 104 16.88 1.01 -4.05
C ALA A 104 18.09 1.94 -4.22
N ALA A 105 17.93 3.10 -4.87
CA ALA A 105 19.01 4.07 -5.07
C ALA A 105 19.54 4.66 -3.76
N ASP A 106 18.71 4.75 -2.73
CA ASP A 106 19.07 5.29 -1.41
C ASP A 106 19.73 4.24 -0.49
N LEU A 107 19.87 2.99 -0.96
CA LEU A 107 20.45 1.91 -0.17
C LEU A 107 21.98 1.80 -0.39
N PRO A 108 22.75 1.36 0.63
CA PRO A 108 24.17 1.13 0.49
C PRO A 108 24.47 -0.11 -0.37
N ASP A 109 25.66 -0.13 -1.01
CA ASP A 109 26.20 -1.34 -1.64
C ASP A 109 26.59 -2.39 -0.55
N PRO A 110 26.38 -3.71 -0.81
CA PRO A 110 25.96 -4.31 -2.09
C PRO A 110 24.44 -4.38 -2.31
N ALA A 111 23.61 -4.07 -1.31
CA ALA A 111 22.15 -4.20 -1.37
C ALA A 111 21.56 -3.47 -2.59
N ARG A 112 22.00 -2.23 -2.83
CA ARG A 112 21.53 -1.41 -3.96
C ARG A 112 21.62 -2.15 -5.30
N ARG A 113 22.77 -2.79 -5.61
CA ARG A 113 22.97 -3.50 -6.89
C ARG A 113 22.02 -4.66 -7.07
N TYR A 114 21.84 -5.49 -6.04
CA TYR A 114 20.95 -6.64 -6.10
C TYR A 114 19.48 -6.21 -6.23
N LEU A 115 19.08 -5.17 -5.51
CA LEU A 115 17.71 -4.71 -5.55
C LEU A 115 17.39 -4.01 -6.88
N LEU A 116 18.31 -3.23 -7.46
CA LEU A 116 18.12 -2.65 -8.80
C LEU A 116 17.99 -3.74 -9.87
N ALA A 117 18.87 -4.75 -9.87
CA ALA A 117 18.76 -5.88 -10.77
C ALA A 117 17.41 -6.60 -10.65
N SER A 118 16.92 -6.79 -9.43
CA SER A 118 15.62 -7.43 -9.18
C SER A 118 14.41 -6.63 -9.66
N VAL A 119 14.55 -5.33 -9.87
CA VAL A 119 13.47 -4.48 -10.44
C VAL A 119 13.43 -4.61 -11.96
N ASP A 120 14.58 -4.86 -12.60
CA ASP A 120 14.68 -4.99 -14.05
C ASP A 120 14.07 -6.31 -14.54
N ASP A 121 14.02 -7.35 -13.69
CA ASP A 121 13.35 -8.63 -13.97
C ASP A 121 11.81 -8.53 -13.96
N ILE A 122 11.23 -7.41 -13.52
CA ILE A 122 9.78 -7.22 -13.53
C ILE A 122 9.34 -6.96 -14.98
N GLU A 123 8.61 -7.90 -15.56
CA GLU A 123 8.06 -7.77 -16.91
C GLU A 123 7.17 -6.53 -17.07
N THR A 124 7.30 -5.86 -18.21
CA THR A 124 6.50 -4.66 -18.50
C THR A 124 5.16 -5.10 -19.08
N LEU A 125 4.15 -5.23 -18.22
CA LEU A 125 2.76 -5.46 -18.66
C LEU A 125 2.07 -4.12 -18.98
N THR A 126 1.07 -4.17 -19.79
CA THR A 126 0.41 -3.09 -20.54
C THR A 126 0.14 -1.74 -19.84
N SER A 127 0.14 -0.67 -20.63
CA SER A 127 0.00 0.75 -20.22
C SER A 127 -1.38 1.18 -19.67
N GLU A 128 -2.45 0.39 -19.81
CA GLU A 128 -3.82 0.79 -19.41
C GLU A 128 -4.00 0.88 -17.88
N GLY A 129 -3.50 -0.08 -17.13
CA GLY A 129 -3.64 -0.08 -15.66
C GLY A 129 -2.92 1.09 -14.98
N SER A 130 -1.81 1.56 -15.55
CA SER A 130 -1.07 2.72 -15.02
C SER A 130 -1.85 4.03 -15.16
N ARG A 131 -2.63 4.20 -16.23
CA ARG A 131 -3.48 5.38 -16.42
C ARG A 131 -4.63 5.43 -15.42
N THR A 132 -5.18 4.28 -15.05
CA THR A 132 -6.28 4.20 -14.09
C THR A 132 -5.84 4.71 -12.73
N LEU A 133 -4.67 4.29 -12.23
CA LEU A 133 -4.15 4.80 -10.96
C LEU A 133 -3.81 6.29 -11.02
N ASP A 134 -3.23 6.78 -12.14
CA ASP A 134 -2.97 8.21 -12.34
C ASP A 134 -4.25 9.04 -12.21
N GLN A 135 -5.33 8.62 -12.87
CA GLN A 135 -6.62 9.32 -12.83
C GLN A 135 -7.28 9.27 -11.45
N ILE A 136 -7.20 8.13 -10.76
CA ILE A 136 -7.71 7.99 -9.38
C ILE A 136 -6.91 8.90 -8.42
N ALA A 137 -5.58 8.90 -8.52
CA ALA A 137 -4.72 9.75 -7.69
C ALA A 137 -5.01 11.24 -7.94
N GLN A 138 -5.16 11.65 -9.20
CA GLN A 138 -5.53 13.03 -9.54
C GLN A 138 -6.93 13.39 -9.02
N ALA A 139 -7.92 12.49 -9.16
CA ALA A 139 -9.27 12.69 -8.64
C ALA A 139 -9.23 12.94 -7.14
N TRP A 140 -8.47 12.13 -6.41
CA TRP A 140 -8.34 12.23 -4.95
C TRP A 140 -7.61 13.51 -4.51
N PHE A 141 -6.43 13.79 -5.10
CA PHE A 141 -5.62 14.94 -4.71
C PHE A 141 -6.25 16.28 -5.10
N GLN A 142 -7.00 16.32 -6.21
CA GLN A 142 -7.69 17.54 -6.68
C GLN A 142 -9.14 17.62 -6.21
N GLN A 143 -9.64 16.60 -5.49
CA GLN A 143 -11.04 16.49 -5.05
C GLN A 143 -12.02 16.70 -6.22
N ARG A 144 -11.75 16.02 -7.36
CA ARG A 144 -12.58 16.08 -8.55
C ARG A 144 -13.26 14.74 -8.79
N VAL A 145 -14.53 14.79 -9.20
CA VAL A 145 -15.32 13.59 -9.47
C VAL A 145 -14.70 12.77 -10.59
N LEU A 146 -14.56 11.47 -10.34
CA LEU A 146 -14.04 10.50 -11.31
C LEU A 146 -15.18 9.74 -11.97
N ARG A 147 -15.30 9.86 -13.30
CA ARG A 147 -16.22 9.08 -14.11
C ARG A 147 -15.51 7.92 -14.79
N PHE A 148 -16.09 6.71 -14.73
CA PHE A 148 -15.50 5.51 -15.33
C PHE A 148 -16.56 4.46 -15.64
N ALA A 149 -16.18 3.44 -16.40
CA ALA A 149 -16.96 2.21 -16.57
C ALA A 149 -16.42 1.12 -15.61
N TYR A 150 -17.31 0.42 -14.93
CA TYR A 150 -16.98 -0.62 -13.95
C TYR A 150 -17.64 -1.95 -14.32
N THR A 151 -16.85 -3.02 -14.37
CA THR A 151 -17.32 -4.37 -14.65
C THR A 151 -17.43 -5.17 -13.35
N ALA A 152 -18.64 -5.54 -12.94
CA ALA A 152 -18.86 -6.34 -11.74
C ALA A 152 -18.35 -7.79 -11.92
N PRO A 153 -17.91 -8.48 -10.82
CA PRO A 153 -17.34 -9.84 -10.93
C PRO A 153 -18.36 -10.91 -11.27
N ILE A 154 -19.61 -10.72 -10.84
CA ILE A 154 -20.71 -11.68 -10.97
C ILE A 154 -21.93 -10.95 -11.53
N GLY A 155 -22.62 -11.57 -12.48
CA GLY A 155 -23.85 -11.04 -13.08
C GLY A 155 -23.63 -10.43 -14.45
N SER A 156 -23.93 -9.14 -14.63
CA SER A 156 -23.83 -8.48 -15.91
C SER A 156 -22.40 -8.32 -16.36
N ARG A 157 -22.02 -8.87 -17.53
CA ARG A 157 -20.76 -8.59 -18.22
C ARG A 157 -20.73 -7.18 -18.83
N ARG A 158 -21.84 -6.43 -18.77
CA ARG A 158 -21.91 -5.05 -19.28
C ARG A 158 -21.37 -4.11 -18.22
N PRO A 159 -20.39 -3.25 -18.57
CA PRO A 159 -19.87 -2.26 -17.64
C PRO A 159 -20.96 -1.22 -17.32
N HIS A 160 -21.08 -0.87 -16.05
CA HIS A 160 -21.91 0.24 -15.57
C HIS A 160 -21.05 1.50 -15.48
N ARG A 161 -21.62 2.65 -15.82
CA ARG A 161 -20.95 3.94 -15.68
C ARG A 161 -21.20 4.48 -14.27
N TYR A 162 -20.12 4.85 -13.60
CA TYR A 162 -20.15 5.42 -12.25
C TYR A 162 -19.48 6.79 -12.20
N ASP A 163 -19.95 7.64 -11.32
CA ASP A 163 -19.39 8.92 -10.93
C ASP A 163 -19.01 8.84 -9.45
N LEU A 164 -17.71 8.82 -9.15
CA LEU A 164 -17.17 8.55 -7.83
C LEU A 164 -16.45 9.78 -7.27
N GLU A 165 -16.76 10.13 -6.04
CA GLU A 165 -15.99 10.99 -5.17
C GLU A 165 -14.98 10.12 -4.43
N VAL A 166 -13.71 10.23 -4.75
CA VAL A 166 -12.66 9.36 -4.19
C VAL A 166 -12.31 9.81 -2.78
N TYR A 167 -12.56 8.97 -1.77
CA TYR A 167 -12.27 9.26 -0.37
C TYR A 167 -10.97 8.62 0.10
N PHE A 168 -10.71 7.38 -0.31
CA PHE A 168 -9.54 6.62 0.11
C PHE A 168 -9.13 5.56 -0.91
N VAL A 169 -7.85 5.17 -0.89
CA VAL A 169 -7.33 4.03 -1.66
C VAL A 169 -6.69 3.04 -0.70
N GLU A 170 -7.09 1.77 -0.77
CA GLU A 170 -6.64 0.72 0.13
C GLU A 170 -6.22 -0.53 -0.62
N ILE A 171 -5.27 -1.27 -0.04
CA ILE A 171 -4.88 -2.60 -0.51
C ILE A 171 -5.62 -3.65 0.32
N ASN A 172 -6.37 -4.52 -0.34
CA ASN A 172 -7.01 -5.63 0.36
C ASN A 172 -5.94 -6.60 0.91
N PRO A 173 -5.85 -6.79 2.23
CA PRO A 173 -4.80 -7.61 2.84
C PRO A 173 -4.92 -9.11 2.50
N VAL A 174 -6.07 -9.56 2.00
CA VAL A 174 -6.29 -10.98 1.64
C VAL A 174 -5.80 -11.30 0.24
N ASN A 175 -6.15 -10.46 -0.76
CA ASN A 175 -5.84 -10.70 -2.17
C ASN A 175 -4.80 -9.74 -2.75
N LEU A 176 -4.27 -8.81 -1.95
CA LEU A 176 -3.27 -7.80 -2.29
C LEU A 176 -3.65 -6.90 -3.46
N ALA A 177 -4.91 -6.87 -3.86
CA ALA A 177 -5.39 -6.00 -4.92
C ALA A 177 -5.70 -4.58 -4.39
N PRO A 178 -5.47 -3.52 -5.19
CA PRO A 178 -5.84 -2.16 -4.85
C PRO A 178 -7.34 -1.92 -5.06
N TYR A 179 -7.94 -1.18 -4.12
CA TYR A 179 -9.32 -0.75 -4.15
C TYR A 179 -9.43 0.76 -3.92
N VAL A 180 -10.42 1.37 -4.52
CA VAL A 180 -10.83 2.75 -4.25
C VAL A 180 -12.13 2.74 -3.46
N ILE A 181 -12.18 3.55 -2.42
CA ILE A 181 -13.34 3.77 -1.55
C ILE A 181 -13.82 5.19 -1.80
N GLY A 182 -15.11 5.37 -1.97
CA GLY A 182 -15.67 6.68 -2.19
C GLY A 182 -17.18 6.67 -2.37
N TYR A 183 -17.78 7.85 -2.40
CA TYR A 183 -19.21 8.01 -2.60
C TYR A 183 -19.56 7.91 -4.08
N GLU A 184 -20.32 6.89 -4.45
CA GLU A 184 -20.85 6.70 -5.81
C GLU A 184 -22.17 7.44 -5.94
N ARG A 185 -22.17 8.49 -6.77
CA ARG A 185 -23.25 9.47 -6.83
C ARG A 185 -24.27 9.29 -7.97
N SER A 186 -23.98 8.40 -8.92
CA SER A 186 -24.80 8.28 -10.13
C SER A 186 -25.84 7.15 -10.07
N TYR A 187 -25.58 6.10 -9.30
CA TYR A 187 -26.43 4.92 -9.26
C TYR A 187 -26.72 4.42 -7.82
N PHE A 188 -25.69 4.25 -6.98
CA PHE A 188 -25.88 3.69 -5.64
C PHE A 188 -26.19 4.76 -4.59
N HIS A 189 -25.74 5.99 -4.79
CA HIS A 189 -25.88 7.09 -3.83
C HIS A 189 -25.38 6.70 -2.42
N SER A 190 -24.25 6.01 -2.37
CA SER A 190 -23.64 5.48 -1.14
C SER A 190 -22.15 5.25 -1.30
N ILE A 191 -21.45 5.11 -0.17
CA ILE A 191 -20.02 4.75 -0.19
C ILE A 191 -19.88 3.34 -0.76
N ARG A 192 -18.98 3.20 -1.71
CA ARG A 192 -18.65 1.94 -2.40
C ARG A 192 -17.17 1.65 -2.34
N THR A 193 -16.85 0.37 -2.28
CA THR A 193 -15.50 -0.15 -2.39
C THR A 193 -15.35 -0.85 -3.74
N LEU A 194 -14.50 -0.31 -4.62
CA LEU A 194 -14.39 -0.72 -6.01
C LEU A 194 -12.96 -1.12 -6.34
N ARG A 195 -12.79 -2.29 -6.93
CA ARG A 195 -11.48 -2.83 -7.28
C ARG A 195 -10.91 -2.11 -8.51
N LEU A 196 -9.65 -1.67 -8.46
CA LEU A 196 -9.05 -0.82 -9.48
C LEU A 196 -8.97 -1.49 -10.85
N ASP A 197 -8.64 -2.78 -10.90
CA ASP A 197 -8.48 -3.52 -12.16
C ASP A 197 -9.79 -3.76 -12.93
N ARG A 198 -10.94 -3.42 -12.32
CA ARG A 198 -12.27 -3.46 -12.95
C ARG A 198 -12.74 -2.11 -13.45
N ILE A 199 -11.94 -1.07 -13.25
CA ILE A 199 -12.19 0.29 -13.72
C ILE A 199 -11.61 0.43 -15.13
N SER A 200 -12.42 0.90 -16.07
CA SER A 200 -12.00 1.21 -17.42
C SER A 200 -12.45 2.61 -17.84
N ASN A 201 -11.70 3.21 -18.76
CA ASN A 201 -11.95 4.55 -19.30
C ASN A 201 -12.16 5.64 -18.22
N PRO A 202 -11.29 5.73 -17.19
CA PRO A 202 -11.41 6.75 -16.16
C PRO A 202 -11.15 8.14 -16.73
N ARG A 203 -11.95 9.13 -16.28
CA ARG A 203 -11.77 10.55 -16.61
C ARG A 203 -12.23 11.45 -15.48
N LEU A 204 -11.49 12.52 -15.22
CA LEU A 204 -11.91 13.55 -14.28
C LEU A 204 -13.01 14.41 -14.88
N LEU A 205 -13.99 14.74 -14.05
CA LEU A 205 -15.00 15.76 -14.37
C LEU A 205 -14.51 17.11 -13.85
N GLU A 206 -15.15 18.20 -14.30
CA GLU A 206 -14.90 19.53 -13.75
C GLU A 206 -15.49 19.72 -12.35
N GLU A 207 -16.46 18.90 -11.99
CA GLU A 207 -17.12 18.90 -10.70
C GLU A 207 -16.16 18.51 -9.57
N THR A 208 -16.17 19.30 -8.50
CA THR A 208 -15.40 19.05 -7.28
C THR A 208 -16.30 18.50 -6.19
N TYR A 209 -15.69 17.88 -5.18
CA TYR A 209 -16.37 17.40 -3.97
C TYR A 209 -15.53 17.72 -2.73
N THR A 210 -16.12 17.54 -1.57
CA THR A 210 -15.40 17.59 -0.28
C THR A 210 -15.66 16.28 0.43
N VAL A 211 -14.60 15.63 0.92
CA VAL A 211 -14.74 14.44 1.76
C VAL A 211 -15.40 14.88 3.07
N PRO A 212 -16.49 14.21 3.52
CA PRO A 212 -17.13 14.53 4.79
C PRO A 212 -16.14 14.44 5.96
N ASP A 213 -16.19 15.39 6.89
CA ASP A 213 -15.28 15.44 8.05
C ASP A 213 -15.45 14.23 8.99
N ASP A 214 -16.60 13.58 8.95
CA ASP A 214 -16.95 12.38 9.73
C ASP A 214 -16.57 11.08 9.01
N PHE A 215 -16.01 11.12 7.80
CA PHE A 215 -15.51 9.93 7.13
C PHE A 215 -14.13 9.54 7.67
N ASP A 216 -14.09 8.44 8.43
CA ASP A 216 -12.84 7.79 8.85
C ASP A 216 -12.67 6.46 8.11
N PRO A 217 -11.63 6.31 7.25
CA PRO A 217 -11.37 5.05 6.55
C PRO A 217 -11.05 3.89 7.51
N HIS A 218 -10.51 4.16 8.70
CA HIS A 218 -10.24 3.12 9.70
C HIS A 218 -11.54 2.60 10.32
N GLU A 219 -12.47 3.48 10.65
CA GLU A 219 -13.78 3.09 11.13
C GLU A 219 -14.59 2.37 10.04
N TYR A 220 -14.56 2.90 8.81
CA TYR A 220 -15.22 2.27 7.66
C TYR A 220 -14.75 0.83 7.43
N LEU A 221 -13.45 0.57 7.57
CA LEU A 221 -12.83 -0.74 7.38
C LEU A 221 -12.67 -1.54 8.68
N ALA A 222 -13.15 -1.04 9.83
CA ALA A 222 -12.93 -1.70 11.13
C ALA A 222 -13.50 -3.11 11.19
N SER A 223 -14.65 -3.35 10.57
CA SER A 223 -15.28 -4.67 10.48
C SER A 223 -14.76 -5.51 9.30
N ALA A 224 -14.05 -4.94 8.34
CA ALA A 224 -13.64 -5.67 7.15
C ALA A 224 -12.59 -6.75 7.48
N TRP A 225 -12.80 -7.98 7.03
CA TRP A 225 -11.77 -9.02 7.01
C TRP A 225 -10.74 -8.73 5.91
N GLY A 226 -11.18 -8.44 4.70
CA GLY A 226 -10.38 -7.95 3.58
C GLY A 226 -10.64 -6.48 3.33
N ILE A 227 -11.65 -6.18 2.52
CA ILE A 227 -12.00 -4.82 2.09
C ILE A 227 -13.50 -4.57 2.11
N VAL A 228 -14.32 -5.60 2.24
CA VAL A 228 -15.77 -5.46 2.29
C VAL A 228 -16.19 -5.00 3.69
N ALA A 229 -16.50 -3.72 3.78
CA ALA A 229 -17.16 -3.13 4.94
C ALA A 229 -18.65 -3.49 4.94
N GLY A 230 -19.22 -3.70 6.12
CA GLY A 230 -20.64 -4.02 6.27
C GLY A 230 -21.01 -4.21 7.74
N PRO A 231 -22.26 -4.57 8.03
CA PRO A 231 -22.66 -4.90 9.40
C PRO A 231 -21.72 -5.96 9.99
N ARG A 232 -21.34 -5.75 11.24
CA ARG A 232 -20.41 -6.64 11.94
C ARG A 232 -21.04 -8.01 12.15
N LEU A 233 -20.29 -9.05 11.82
CA LEU A 233 -20.61 -10.46 12.06
C LEU A 233 -19.49 -11.09 12.87
N GLU A 234 -19.83 -11.88 13.88
CA GLU A 234 -18.88 -12.71 14.62
C GLU A 234 -18.99 -14.16 14.14
N VAL A 235 -17.87 -14.70 13.70
CA VAL A 235 -17.76 -16.09 13.25
C VAL A 235 -16.88 -16.85 14.23
N LYS A 236 -17.47 -17.89 14.87
CA LYS A 236 -16.74 -18.75 15.81
C LYS A 236 -16.23 -19.99 15.11
N LEU A 237 -14.97 -20.26 15.33
CA LEU A 237 -14.23 -21.34 14.66
C LEU A 237 -13.59 -22.26 15.68
N ARG A 238 -13.42 -23.54 15.29
CA ARG A 238 -12.46 -24.45 15.86
C ARG A 238 -11.32 -24.66 14.88
N VAL A 239 -10.12 -24.35 15.30
CA VAL A 239 -8.89 -24.63 14.55
C VAL A 239 -8.27 -25.88 15.12
N ARG A 240 -8.05 -26.90 14.31
CA ARG A 240 -7.45 -28.17 14.75
C ARG A 240 -5.98 -27.97 15.16
N SER A 241 -5.51 -28.73 16.13
CA SER A 241 -4.16 -28.60 16.68
C SER A 241 -3.06 -28.60 15.61
N HIS A 242 -3.18 -29.44 14.57
CA HIS A 242 -2.23 -29.47 13.45
C HIS A 242 -2.22 -28.21 12.57
N ALA A 243 -3.22 -27.34 12.69
CA ALA A 243 -3.32 -26.08 11.96
C ALA A 243 -3.03 -24.86 12.86
N ALA A 244 -2.90 -25.06 14.18
CA ALA A 244 -2.80 -23.98 15.17
C ALA A 244 -1.59 -23.06 14.93
N ASP A 245 -0.40 -23.63 14.69
CA ASP A 245 0.83 -22.84 14.47
C ASP A 245 0.69 -21.90 13.27
N ARG A 246 0.08 -22.38 12.18
CA ARG A 246 -0.15 -21.57 10.98
C ARG A 246 -1.11 -20.40 11.22
N ILE A 247 -2.04 -20.53 12.16
CA ILE A 247 -2.91 -19.41 12.58
C ILE A 247 -2.11 -18.37 13.36
N PHE A 248 -1.20 -18.82 14.25
CA PHE A 248 -0.32 -17.90 14.99
C PHE A 248 0.62 -17.10 14.08
N GLU A 249 1.13 -17.72 13.01
CA GLU A 249 2.00 -17.06 12.02
C GLU A 249 1.28 -16.00 11.18
N ARG A 250 -0.03 -16.19 10.94
CA ARG A 250 -0.85 -15.34 10.06
C ARG A 250 -1.95 -14.60 10.82
N ARG A 251 -1.61 -13.97 11.93
CA ARG A 251 -2.58 -13.22 12.73
C ARG A 251 -3.20 -12.07 11.92
N HIS A 252 -4.53 -12.12 11.83
CA HIS A 252 -5.32 -10.99 11.34
C HIS A 252 -5.80 -10.15 12.54
N ARG A 253 -5.88 -8.82 12.40
CA ARG A 253 -6.32 -7.89 13.47
C ARG A 253 -7.70 -8.23 14.05
N ASN A 254 -8.59 -8.78 13.22
CA ASN A 254 -9.96 -9.13 13.56
C ASN A 254 -10.11 -10.61 14.00
N LEU A 255 -9.00 -11.33 14.25
CA LEU A 255 -8.97 -12.69 14.74
C LEU A 255 -8.55 -12.68 16.21
N HIS A 256 -9.41 -13.22 17.07
CA HIS A 256 -9.18 -13.39 18.50
C HIS A 256 -9.16 -14.87 18.86
N ILE A 257 -8.15 -15.29 19.62
CA ILE A 257 -8.06 -16.65 20.16
C ILE A 257 -8.72 -16.61 21.53
N ASP A 258 -9.86 -17.30 21.66
CA ASP A 258 -10.66 -17.31 22.89
C ASP A 258 -10.05 -18.27 23.93
N THR A 259 -9.71 -19.51 23.53
CA THR A 259 -9.09 -20.51 24.38
C THR A 259 -8.43 -21.63 23.59
N THR A 260 -7.62 -22.43 24.25
CA THR A 260 -7.07 -23.69 23.73
C THR A 260 -7.73 -24.84 24.49
N THR A 261 -8.19 -25.87 23.77
CA THR A 261 -8.79 -27.09 24.37
C THR A 261 -7.70 -28.05 24.86
N ASP A 262 -8.08 -29.03 25.66
CA ASP A 262 -7.15 -30.06 26.16
C ASP A 262 -6.49 -30.87 25.02
N ASP A 263 -7.17 -31.00 23.87
CA ASP A 263 -6.67 -31.67 22.67
C ASP A 263 -5.76 -30.78 21.81
N GLY A 264 -5.49 -29.54 22.25
CA GLY A 264 -4.65 -28.57 21.55
C GLY A 264 -5.38 -27.84 20.40
N ASP A 265 -6.68 -28.03 20.22
CA ASP A 265 -7.50 -27.23 19.27
C ASP A 265 -7.66 -25.82 19.81
N LEU A 266 -7.71 -24.81 18.91
CA LEU A 266 -8.02 -23.42 19.28
C LEU A 266 -9.48 -23.12 19.02
N LEU A 267 -10.14 -22.46 19.99
CA LEU A 267 -11.39 -21.76 19.75
C LEU A 267 -11.09 -20.31 19.43
N VAL A 268 -11.63 -19.85 18.30
CA VAL A 268 -11.29 -18.55 17.72
C VAL A 268 -12.57 -17.82 17.34
N THR A 269 -12.63 -16.54 17.66
CA THR A 269 -13.68 -15.63 17.18
C THR A 269 -13.10 -14.66 16.15
N ILE A 270 -13.73 -14.60 14.96
CA ILE A 270 -13.40 -13.63 13.92
C ILE A 270 -14.52 -12.62 13.82
N SER A 271 -14.15 -11.32 13.88
CA SER A 271 -15.07 -10.23 13.59
C SER A 271 -14.89 -9.80 12.13
N CYS A 272 -15.92 -9.85 11.32
CA CYS A 272 -15.87 -9.50 9.90
C CYS A 272 -17.12 -8.75 9.43
N GLY A 273 -17.03 -8.07 8.30
CA GLY A 273 -18.16 -7.48 7.59
C GLY A 273 -18.95 -8.55 6.84
N GLN A 274 -20.24 -8.36 6.74
CA GLN A 274 -21.13 -9.20 5.96
C GLN A 274 -21.83 -8.40 4.86
N ASP A 275 -22.24 -9.08 3.79
CA ASP A 275 -23.03 -8.49 2.73
C ASP A 275 -24.53 -8.34 3.15
N LYS A 276 -25.35 -7.85 2.22
CA LYS A 276 -26.80 -7.70 2.45
C LYS A 276 -27.56 -9.02 2.70
N HIS A 277 -26.93 -10.16 2.44
CA HIS A 277 -27.48 -11.50 2.68
C HIS A 277 -26.91 -12.15 3.94
N GLY A 278 -26.10 -11.42 4.72
CA GLY A 278 -25.49 -11.94 5.94
C GLY A 278 -24.25 -12.79 5.69
N ILE A 279 -23.67 -12.76 4.49
CA ILE A 279 -22.54 -13.60 4.10
C ILE A 279 -21.22 -12.82 4.21
N PRO A 280 -20.21 -13.34 4.91
CA PRO A 280 -18.89 -12.73 5.03
C PRO A 280 -18.01 -13.04 3.81
N ILE A 281 -18.29 -12.39 2.69
CA ILE A 281 -17.71 -12.70 1.36
C ILE A 281 -16.18 -12.73 1.37
N ASP A 282 -15.54 -11.81 2.07
CA ASP A 282 -14.07 -11.74 2.14
C ASP A 282 -13.45 -12.84 3.01
N LEU A 283 -14.22 -13.36 3.99
CA LEU A 283 -13.75 -14.41 4.91
C LEU A 283 -13.87 -15.81 4.29
N LEU A 284 -14.89 -16.04 3.46
CA LEU A 284 -15.14 -17.39 2.91
C LEU A 284 -13.93 -18.01 2.19
N PRO A 285 -13.21 -17.32 1.28
CA PRO A 285 -12.04 -17.91 0.62
C PRO A 285 -10.94 -18.31 1.61
N TRP A 286 -10.78 -17.56 2.68
CA TRP A 286 -9.83 -17.89 3.75
C TRP A 286 -10.27 -19.15 4.50
N LEU A 287 -11.56 -19.28 4.83
CA LEU A 287 -12.10 -20.49 5.45
C LEU A 287 -11.90 -21.73 4.56
N TYR A 288 -12.15 -21.62 3.27
CA TYR A 288 -11.97 -22.72 2.32
C TYR A 288 -10.51 -23.17 2.21
N SER A 289 -9.55 -22.26 2.33
CA SER A 289 -8.13 -22.55 2.22
C SER A 289 -7.59 -23.46 3.33
N TRP A 290 -8.34 -23.63 4.43
CA TRP A 290 -7.94 -24.45 5.56
C TRP A 290 -8.44 -25.90 5.48
N GLY A 291 -9.39 -26.20 4.58
CA GLY A 291 -9.98 -27.53 4.45
C GLY A 291 -10.47 -28.08 5.79
N ALA A 292 -10.00 -29.26 6.17
CA ALA A 292 -10.35 -29.92 7.44
C ALA A 292 -9.67 -29.29 8.67
N GLY A 293 -8.73 -28.36 8.49
CA GLY A 293 -8.01 -27.71 9.59
C GLY A 293 -8.83 -26.69 10.37
N VAL A 294 -9.92 -26.18 9.77
CA VAL A 294 -10.78 -25.17 10.40
C VAL A 294 -12.24 -25.55 10.25
N GLU A 295 -12.97 -25.56 11.36
CA GLU A 295 -14.40 -25.80 11.42
C GLU A 295 -15.15 -24.56 11.85
N VAL A 296 -16.18 -24.17 11.11
CA VAL A 296 -17.10 -23.07 11.51
C VAL A 296 -18.09 -23.64 12.53
N LEU A 297 -18.09 -23.06 13.73
CA LEU A 297 -19.01 -23.44 14.80
C LEU A 297 -20.31 -22.61 14.76
N ALA A 298 -20.17 -21.30 14.51
CA ALA A 298 -21.28 -20.34 14.43
C ALA A 298 -20.89 -19.15 13.53
N PRO A 299 -21.87 -18.45 12.95
CA PRO A 299 -23.31 -18.76 12.95
C PRO A 299 -23.66 -19.87 11.93
N ALA A 300 -24.84 -20.47 12.10
CA ALA A 300 -25.27 -21.64 11.30
C ALA A 300 -25.22 -21.39 9.77
N HIS A 301 -25.73 -20.23 9.32
CA HIS A 301 -25.77 -19.92 7.88
C HIS A 301 -24.35 -19.83 7.24
N VAL A 302 -23.33 -19.37 7.97
CA VAL A 302 -21.93 -19.37 7.49
C VAL A 302 -21.39 -20.80 7.47
N ARG A 303 -21.66 -21.59 8.52
CA ARG A 303 -21.32 -23.02 8.56
C ARG A 303 -21.91 -23.79 7.38
N GLU A 304 -23.18 -23.58 7.09
CA GLU A 304 -23.89 -24.20 5.97
C GLU A 304 -23.30 -23.78 4.60
N ALA A 305 -22.96 -22.48 4.45
CA ALA A 305 -22.32 -21.99 3.24
C ALA A 305 -20.96 -22.68 2.99
N VAL A 306 -20.12 -22.76 4.03
CA VAL A 306 -18.81 -23.45 3.96
C VAL A 306 -18.97 -24.93 3.69
N GLN A 307 -19.91 -25.58 4.39
CA GLN A 307 -20.17 -27.02 4.22
C GLN A 307 -20.65 -27.35 2.80
N ARG A 308 -21.52 -26.54 2.22
CA ARG A 308 -22.00 -26.71 0.84
C ARG A 308 -20.86 -26.63 -0.17
N GLU A 309 -19.99 -25.63 -0.02
CA GLU A 309 -18.85 -25.44 -0.92
C GLU A 309 -17.82 -26.57 -0.82
N LEU A 310 -17.48 -27.00 0.40
CA LEU A 310 -16.55 -28.10 0.61
C LEU A 310 -17.08 -29.43 0.08
N ARG A 311 -18.40 -29.69 0.19
CA ARG A 311 -19.03 -30.88 -0.43
C ARG A 311 -19.00 -30.80 -1.95
N ALA A 312 -19.28 -29.62 -2.53
CA ALA A 312 -19.18 -29.43 -3.96
C ALA A 312 -17.74 -29.63 -4.46
N ALA A 313 -16.77 -29.12 -3.72
CA ALA A 313 -15.37 -29.33 -4.03
C ALA A 313 -14.97 -30.82 -3.94
N ALA A 314 -15.39 -31.55 -2.91
CA ALA A 314 -15.13 -32.99 -2.79
C ALA A 314 -15.73 -33.77 -3.97
N ALA A 315 -16.98 -33.47 -4.34
CA ALA A 315 -17.66 -34.13 -5.45
C ALA A 315 -16.96 -33.98 -6.81
N THR A 316 -16.10 -32.95 -6.99
CA THR A 316 -15.31 -32.80 -8.23
C THR A 316 -14.16 -33.82 -8.37
N TYR A 317 -13.85 -34.58 -7.30
CA TYR A 317 -12.79 -35.59 -7.25
C TYR A 317 -13.33 -37.02 -7.05
N GLU A 318 -14.67 -37.19 -7.07
CA GLU A 318 -15.33 -38.48 -6.89
C GLU A 318 -15.68 -39.17 -8.24
N ASP A 319 -14.83 -39.04 -9.28
CA ASP A 319 -14.99 -39.72 -10.60
C ASP A 319 -14.64 -41.19 -10.57
#